data_266be3479ca5cb7d6c32e091394a90f6
#
_entry.id   266be3479ca5cb7d6c32e091394a90f6
#
_cell.length_a   1.000
_cell.length_b   1.000
_cell.length_c   1.000
_cell.angle_alpha   90.00
_cell.angle_beta   90.00
_cell.angle_gamma   90.00
#
_symmetry.space_group_name_H-M   'P 1'
#
loop_
_entity.id
_entity.type
_entity.pdbx_description
1 polymer ?
#
loop_
_entity_poly.entity_id
_entity_poly.type
_entity_poly.pdbx_seq_one_letter_code
_entity_poly.pdbx_strand_id
1 'polypeptide(L)'
;MIQRMRLWLGETHGAQLELVRHFLSQQLAYEFISSDRVRRLVITTLTALGCVGPLIIRLYLPKYAQLQELPSPDLYQAAVHADRLFFISLSMITVGLVSAFQWQNLFPSRQDYLTLKPLPLRLHQVFVARFVAGFVIFAIIVIDLNVATSLLFPWITSGRWQRLPFGVQYVFAHAAATMGVGLLVFLAIVAIQGVCLTLLSSRAFERVSVAIQAVLITLLVAAIPSVFDMPNWHRMTQHEPHWLIFFPPAWFLGLYERLLGSQDAFLLRLAHIATLSLWTTFAIASASYLISYRRHAIRILEQAQKKGSRTLGAIGSSWPEILIANSRERAVFSFISRTLQRSRHHKFLLQLSMGIALIMAVQSAGPTLLSNFHSVRPWEPWQIESILALPLVIGAVLISALCYVFQLGSEVRANWIFRMAESSGRRELLDGGERVLIVWGVVPAILLAVPIEVLAVGWIATLAHSILAAVLLLLLIEARLRDWHKIPFTCSYLPGRRNIWQIISLYLLLFAVVIPVITFFEAQFLRWFVLLGAAVPLTILYVVLRSERKRQWTVVPLLFEESEESALGGIKLNY
;
A
#
# COMPACT_ATOMS: atom_id res chain seq x y z
N MET A 1 -24.67 23.55 -29.22
CA MET A 1 -24.68 23.52 -27.74
C MET A 1 -23.28 23.37 -27.14
N ILE A 2 -22.49 22.38 -27.50
CA ILE A 2 -21.12 22.12 -26.98
C ILE A 2 -20.15 23.27 -27.30
N GLN A 3 -20.21 23.87 -28.48
CA GLN A 3 -19.35 25.00 -28.88
C GLN A 3 -19.67 26.31 -28.13
N ARG A 4 -20.94 26.61 -27.89
CA ARG A 4 -21.36 27.75 -27.05
C ARG A 4 -20.97 27.57 -25.59
N MET A 5 -21.04 26.35 -25.08
CA MET A 5 -20.61 26.02 -23.73
C MET A 5 -19.07 26.11 -23.56
N ARG A 6 -18.30 25.77 -24.61
CA ARG A 6 -16.83 25.94 -24.62
C ARG A 6 -16.44 27.43 -24.63
N LEU A 7 -17.11 28.25 -25.40
CA LEU A 7 -16.85 29.70 -25.45
C LEU A 7 -17.22 30.39 -24.13
N TRP A 8 -18.37 30.04 -23.55
CA TRP A 8 -18.80 30.58 -22.25
C TRP A 8 -17.89 30.16 -21.10
N LEU A 9 -17.43 28.90 -21.07
CA LEU A 9 -16.46 28.41 -20.11
C LEU A 9 -15.08 29.08 -20.29
N GLY A 10 -14.66 29.34 -21.51
CA GLY A 10 -13.39 30.00 -21.80
C GLY A 10 -13.40 31.48 -21.38
N GLU A 11 -14.49 32.19 -21.60
CA GLU A 11 -14.59 33.61 -21.25
C GLU A 11 -14.77 33.89 -19.76
N THR A 12 -15.53 33.04 -19.06
CA THR A 12 -15.85 33.25 -17.62
C THR A 12 -14.93 32.51 -16.65
N HIS A 13 -14.40 31.37 -17.05
CA HIS A 13 -13.62 30.47 -16.16
C HIS A 13 -12.32 29.95 -16.79
N GLY A 14 -11.79 30.59 -17.83
CA GLY A 14 -10.62 30.13 -18.57
C GLY A 14 -9.40 29.89 -17.69
N ALA A 15 -9.09 30.80 -16.77
CA ALA A 15 -7.98 30.65 -15.83
C ALA A 15 -8.17 29.45 -14.86
N GLN A 16 -9.40 29.18 -14.45
CA GLN A 16 -9.71 28.06 -13.54
C GLN A 16 -9.64 26.71 -14.26
N LEU A 17 -10.08 26.67 -15.53
CA LEU A 17 -10.01 25.49 -16.39
C LEU A 17 -8.55 25.10 -16.71
N GLU A 18 -7.70 26.10 -17.00
CA GLU A 18 -6.27 25.87 -17.23
C GLU A 18 -5.55 25.43 -15.96
N LEU A 19 -5.94 25.91 -14.77
CA LEU A 19 -5.44 25.40 -13.49
C LEU A 19 -5.83 23.93 -13.27
N VAL A 20 -7.10 23.57 -13.54
CA VAL A 20 -7.53 22.15 -13.43
C VAL A 20 -6.75 21.29 -14.41
N ARG A 21 -6.56 21.75 -15.66
CA ARG A 21 -5.77 21.03 -16.66
C ARG A 21 -4.31 20.88 -16.24
N HIS A 22 -3.71 21.92 -15.68
CA HIS A 22 -2.35 21.89 -15.11
C HIS A 22 -2.25 20.85 -14.00
N PHE A 23 -3.17 20.86 -13.04
CA PHE A 23 -3.16 19.88 -11.95
C PHE A 23 -3.44 18.45 -12.41
N LEU A 24 -4.32 18.25 -13.39
CA LEU A 24 -4.53 16.95 -14.02
C LEU A 24 -3.25 16.43 -14.68
N SER A 25 -2.60 17.27 -15.48
CA SER A 25 -1.34 16.89 -16.13
C SER A 25 -0.24 16.60 -15.12
N GLN A 26 -0.15 17.40 -14.04
CA GLN A 26 0.81 17.19 -12.96
C GLN A 26 0.54 15.87 -12.21
N GLN A 27 -0.71 15.54 -11.89
CA GLN A 27 -1.06 14.29 -11.21
C GLN A 27 -0.77 13.08 -12.08
N LEU A 28 -1.01 13.17 -13.39
CA LEU A 28 -0.70 12.11 -14.34
C LEU A 28 0.81 11.99 -14.65
N ALA A 29 1.57 13.07 -14.50
CA ALA A 29 3.02 13.10 -14.77
C ALA A 29 3.89 12.78 -13.54
N TYR A 30 3.37 12.97 -12.32
CA TYR A 30 4.17 12.96 -11.10
C TYR A 30 4.66 11.56 -10.67
N GLU A 31 4.07 10.49 -11.16
CA GLU A 31 4.43 9.17 -10.67
C GLU A 31 5.47 8.40 -11.51
N PHE A 32 5.61 8.60 -12.80
CA PHE A 32 6.66 7.91 -13.59
C PHE A 32 6.86 8.49 -15.00
N ILE A 33 7.93 9.27 -15.23
CA ILE A 33 8.70 9.28 -16.49
C ILE A 33 7.91 9.62 -17.79
N SER A 34 8.32 10.66 -18.53
CA SER A 34 7.93 11.05 -19.89
C SER A 34 6.44 10.87 -20.29
N SER A 35 5.81 11.88 -20.82
CA SER A 35 4.38 11.95 -21.16
C SER A 35 3.82 10.72 -21.89
N ASP A 36 4.63 10.03 -22.71
CA ASP A 36 4.19 8.87 -23.49
C ASP A 36 4.08 7.58 -22.67
N ARG A 37 4.88 7.42 -21.60
CA ARG A 37 4.77 6.24 -20.74
C ARG A 37 3.59 6.35 -19.77
N VAL A 38 3.33 7.53 -19.24
CA VAL A 38 2.14 7.78 -18.41
C VAL A 38 0.86 7.57 -19.19
N ARG A 39 0.81 8.11 -20.41
CA ARG A 39 -0.32 7.89 -21.32
C ARG A 39 -0.55 6.41 -21.60
N ARG A 40 0.52 5.65 -21.88
CA ARG A 40 0.43 4.19 -22.09
C ARG A 40 -0.03 3.47 -20.83
N LEU A 41 0.51 3.81 -19.65
CA LEU A 41 0.09 3.22 -18.38
C LEU A 41 -1.40 3.45 -18.13
N VAL A 42 -1.87 4.69 -18.25
CA VAL A 42 -3.29 5.03 -18.07
C VAL A 42 -4.16 4.27 -19.07
N ILE A 43 -3.82 4.26 -20.35
CA ILE A 43 -4.56 3.51 -21.38
C ILE A 43 -4.55 2.02 -21.07
N THR A 44 -3.41 1.45 -20.68
CA THR A 44 -3.31 0.03 -20.34
C THR A 44 -4.16 -0.32 -19.11
N THR A 45 -4.16 0.53 -18.08
CA THR A 45 -4.96 0.33 -16.87
C THR A 45 -6.46 0.42 -17.19
N LEU A 46 -6.89 1.44 -17.93
CA LEU A 46 -8.29 1.59 -18.37
C LEU A 46 -8.71 0.41 -19.27
N THR A 47 -7.83 -0.03 -20.19
CA THR A 47 -8.11 -1.19 -21.04
C THR A 47 -8.20 -2.48 -20.21
N ALA A 48 -7.32 -2.66 -19.22
CA ALA A 48 -7.36 -3.83 -18.33
C ALA A 48 -8.64 -3.88 -17.50
N LEU A 49 -9.09 -2.74 -16.98
CA LEU A 49 -10.37 -2.62 -16.28
C LEU A 49 -11.56 -2.87 -17.23
N GLY A 50 -11.48 -2.42 -18.48
CA GLY A 50 -12.49 -2.71 -19.51
C GLY A 50 -12.59 -4.21 -19.86
N CYS A 51 -11.51 -4.99 -19.72
CA CYS A 51 -11.53 -6.44 -19.92
C CYS A 51 -12.30 -7.22 -18.82
N VAL A 52 -12.70 -6.55 -17.75
CA VAL A 52 -13.51 -7.15 -16.67
C VAL A 52 -14.86 -7.62 -17.20
N GLY A 53 -15.44 -6.97 -18.21
CA GLY A 53 -16.73 -7.34 -18.79
C GLY A 53 -16.78 -8.79 -19.32
N PRO A 54 -15.90 -9.21 -20.25
CA PRO A 54 -15.84 -10.59 -20.72
C PRO A 54 -15.59 -11.61 -19.61
N LEU A 55 -14.78 -11.25 -18.61
CA LEU A 55 -14.53 -12.11 -17.46
C LEU A 55 -15.80 -12.33 -16.62
N ILE A 56 -16.61 -11.29 -16.40
CA ILE A 56 -17.89 -11.36 -15.71
C ILE A 56 -18.82 -12.32 -16.45
N ILE A 57 -18.98 -12.19 -17.76
CA ILE A 57 -19.81 -13.09 -18.56
C ILE A 57 -19.33 -14.53 -18.40
N ARG A 58 -18.04 -14.79 -18.55
CA ARG A 58 -17.48 -16.13 -18.47
C ARG A 58 -17.65 -16.79 -17.10
N LEU A 59 -17.54 -16.05 -16.03
CA LEU A 59 -17.61 -16.59 -14.66
C LEU A 59 -19.05 -16.70 -14.14
N TYR A 60 -19.87 -15.68 -14.38
CA TYR A 60 -21.18 -15.56 -13.76
C TYR A 60 -22.32 -16.12 -14.59
N LEU A 61 -22.23 -16.08 -15.92
CA LEU A 61 -23.33 -16.60 -16.77
C LEU A 61 -23.58 -18.10 -16.54
N PRO A 62 -22.56 -19.00 -16.54
CA PRO A 62 -22.79 -20.41 -16.25
C PRO A 62 -23.29 -20.66 -14.82
N LYS A 63 -22.75 -19.91 -13.85
CA LYS A 63 -23.15 -19.99 -12.43
C LYS A 63 -24.66 -19.72 -12.27
N TYR A 64 -25.12 -18.61 -12.84
CA TYR A 64 -26.54 -18.23 -12.69
C TYR A 64 -27.47 -19.04 -13.55
N ALA A 65 -27.03 -19.54 -14.71
CA ALA A 65 -27.81 -20.52 -15.49
C ALA A 65 -28.12 -21.78 -14.65
N GLN A 66 -27.12 -22.35 -13.98
CA GLN A 66 -27.30 -23.52 -13.10
C GLN A 66 -28.15 -23.20 -11.88
N LEU A 67 -27.96 -22.04 -11.24
CA LEU A 67 -28.73 -21.64 -10.05
C LEU A 67 -30.23 -21.43 -10.36
N GLN A 68 -30.57 -21.05 -11.58
CA GLN A 68 -31.96 -20.87 -12.01
C GLN A 68 -32.71 -22.20 -12.26
N GLU A 69 -31.99 -23.30 -12.50
CA GLU A 69 -32.57 -24.64 -12.64
C GLU A 69 -32.94 -25.29 -11.30
N LEU A 70 -32.46 -24.74 -10.18
CA LEU A 70 -32.72 -25.27 -8.85
C LEU A 70 -34.19 -25.10 -8.46
N PRO A 71 -34.75 -26.04 -7.65
CA PRO A 71 -36.17 -26.04 -7.27
C PRO A 71 -36.54 -24.95 -6.26
N SER A 72 -35.56 -24.40 -5.49
CA SER A 72 -35.80 -23.36 -4.48
C SER A 72 -35.01 -22.07 -4.79
N PRO A 73 -35.57 -20.89 -4.45
CA PRO A 73 -34.89 -19.61 -4.65
C PRO A 73 -33.77 -19.34 -3.65
N ASP A 74 -33.65 -20.10 -2.55
CA ASP A 74 -32.80 -19.75 -1.41
C ASP A 74 -31.32 -19.66 -1.77
N LEU A 75 -30.80 -20.68 -2.48
CA LEU A 75 -29.42 -20.70 -2.94
C LEU A 75 -29.14 -19.61 -3.98
N TYR A 76 -30.11 -19.36 -4.86
CA TYR A 76 -30.00 -18.27 -5.83
C TYR A 76 -29.91 -16.90 -5.13
N GLN A 77 -30.84 -16.63 -4.19
CA GLN A 77 -30.84 -15.36 -3.46
C GLN A 77 -29.59 -15.18 -2.62
N ALA A 78 -29.13 -16.22 -1.93
CA ALA A 78 -27.88 -16.20 -1.17
C ALA A 78 -26.67 -15.88 -2.07
N ALA A 79 -26.57 -16.50 -3.24
CA ALA A 79 -25.52 -16.25 -4.21
C ALA A 79 -25.57 -14.82 -4.76
N VAL A 80 -26.76 -14.31 -5.09
CA VAL A 80 -26.92 -12.93 -5.59
C VAL A 80 -26.49 -11.91 -4.55
N HIS A 81 -26.86 -12.09 -3.27
CA HIS A 81 -26.43 -11.17 -2.20
C HIS A 81 -24.92 -11.21 -1.99
N ALA A 82 -24.31 -12.42 -2.01
CA ALA A 82 -22.86 -12.58 -1.89
C ALA A 82 -22.12 -11.88 -3.04
N ASP A 83 -22.55 -12.09 -4.28
CA ASP A 83 -21.91 -11.50 -5.45
C ASP A 83 -22.10 -9.97 -5.51
N ARG A 84 -23.28 -9.45 -5.11
CA ARG A 84 -23.50 -8.00 -4.94
C ARG A 84 -22.54 -7.42 -3.94
N LEU A 85 -22.40 -8.05 -2.78
CA LEU A 85 -21.46 -7.63 -1.74
C LEU A 85 -20.02 -7.70 -2.22
N PHE A 86 -19.66 -8.72 -3.00
CA PHE A 86 -18.35 -8.83 -3.64
C PHE A 86 -18.03 -7.61 -4.52
N PHE A 87 -18.91 -7.22 -5.45
CA PHE A 87 -18.68 -6.08 -6.32
C PHE A 87 -18.62 -4.75 -5.56
N ILE A 88 -19.47 -4.57 -4.55
CA ILE A 88 -19.47 -3.39 -3.68
C ILE A 88 -18.13 -3.31 -2.91
N SER A 89 -17.67 -4.43 -2.33
CA SER A 89 -16.41 -4.50 -1.58
C SER A 89 -15.20 -4.28 -2.49
N LEU A 90 -15.20 -4.87 -3.68
CA LEU A 90 -14.15 -4.69 -4.68
C LEU A 90 -14.05 -3.22 -5.12
N SER A 91 -15.19 -2.58 -5.36
CA SER A 91 -15.24 -1.15 -5.69
C SER A 91 -14.69 -0.29 -4.54
N MET A 92 -15.10 -0.57 -3.29
CA MET A 92 -14.60 0.12 -2.10
C MET A 92 -13.07 0.04 -1.99
N ILE A 93 -12.53 -1.18 -2.08
CA ILE A 93 -11.09 -1.42 -1.91
C ILE A 93 -10.29 -0.77 -3.03
N THR A 94 -10.70 -0.98 -4.29
CA THR A 94 -9.96 -0.45 -5.44
C THR A 94 -9.95 1.07 -5.45
N VAL A 95 -11.11 1.69 -5.26
CA VAL A 95 -11.23 3.16 -5.20
C VAL A 95 -10.52 3.71 -3.98
N GLY A 96 -10.63 3.03 -2.85
CA GLY A 96 -9.93 3.39 -1.61
C GLY A 96 -8.41 3.37 -1.78
N LEU A 97 -7.86 2.32 -2.39
CA LEU A 97 -6.42 2.21 -2.67
C LEU A 97 -5.94 3.34 -3.57
N VAL A 98 -6.63 3.59 -4.69
CA VAL A 98 -6.25 4.68 -5.60
C VAL A 98 -6.31 6.03 -4.89
N SER A 99 -7.38 6.29 -4.13
CA SER A 99 -7.52 7.55 -3.38
C SER A 99 -6.46 7.69 -2.28
N ALA A 100 -6.10 6.60 -1.61
CA ALA A 100 -5.05 6.59 -0.59
C ALA A 100 -3.65 6.78 -1.20
N PHE A 101 -3.37 6.21 -2.39
CA PHE A 101 -2.12 6.50 -3.11
C PHE A 101 -2.05 7.96 -3.56
N GLN A 102 -3.18 8.56 -3.93
CA GLN A 102 -3.25 9.98 -4.30
C GLN A 102 -3.31 10.94 -3.09
N TRP A 103 -3.16 10.44 -1.86
CA TRP A 103 -3.25 11.24 -0.63
C TRP A 103 -2.51 12.58 -0.71
N GLN A 104 -1.27 12.59 -1.21
CA GLN A 104 -0.47 13.82 -1.30
C GLN A 104 -0.95 14.80 -2.37
N ASN A 105 -1.76 14.32 -3.31
CA ASN A 105 -2.24 15.09 -4.45
C ASN A 105 -3.62 15.73 -4.22
N LEU A 106 -4.29 15.43 -3.10
CA LEU A 106 -5.62 15.98 -2.80
C LEU A 106 -5.58 17.46 -2.38
N PHE A 107 -4.45 17.92 -1.81
CA PHE A 107 -4.27 19.31 -1.40
C PHE A 107 -3.06 19.92 -2.12
N PRO A 108 -3.06 21.25 -2.40
CA PRO A 108 -1.94 21.92 -3.04
C PRO A 108 -0.66 21.79 -2.23
N SER A 109 0.44 21.48 -2.91
CA SER A 109 1.76 21.38 -2.31
C SER A 109 2.41 22.76 -2.09
N ARG A 110 3.50 22.81 -1.33
CA ARG A 110 4.29 24.03 -1.19
C ARG A 110 4.86 24.52 -2.54
N GLN A 111 5.26 23.59 -3.41
CA GLN A 111 5.75 23.92 -4.73
C GLN A 111 4.68 24.60 -5.58
N ASP A 112 3.44 24.10 -5.55
CA ASP A 112 2.32 24.68 -6.27
C ASP A 112 2.12 26.16 -5.88
N TYR A 113 2.19 26.47 -4.57
CA TYR A 113 2.09 27.85 -4.11
C TYR A 113 3.25 28.74 -4.57
N LEU A 114 4.48 28.25 -4.49
CA LEU A 114 5.65 29.02 -4.91
C LEU A 114 5.64 29.30 -6.42
N THR A 115 5.20 28.32 -7.21
CA THR A 115 5.12 28.43 -8.67
C THR A 115 3.96 29.32 -9.12
N LEU A 116 2.80 29.22 -8.45
CA LEU A 116 1.60 29.96 -8.85
C LEU A 116 1.49 31.35 -8.19
N LYS A 117 2.30 31.65 -7.14
CA LYS A 117 2.29 32.94 -6.43
C LYS A 117 2.50 34.18 -7.32
N PRO A 118 3.37 34.14 -8.38
CA PRO A 118 3.55 35.29 -9.26
C PRO A 118 2.32 35.61 -10.14
N LEU A 119 1.39 34.66 -10.29
CA LEU A 119 0.22 34.81 -11.13
C LEU A 119 -0.91 35.54 -10.37
N PRO A 120 -1.77 36.31 -11.02
CA PRO A 120 -2.89 37.02 -10.41
C PRO A 120 -4.05 36.07 -10.07
N LEU A 121 -3.75 35.01 -9.29
CA LEU A 121 -4.70 33.96 -8.92
C LEU A 121 -5.11 34.10 -7.45
N ARG A 122 -6.41 33.93 -7.21
CA ARG A 122 -6.93 33.87 -5.85
C ARG A 122 -6.67 32.50 -5.24
N LEU A 123 -6.31 32.45 -3.97
CA LEU A 123 -5.96 31.22 -3.27
C LEU A 123 -7.04 30.13 -3.37
N HIS A 124 -8.32 30.50 -3.24
CA HIS A 124 -9.42 29.55 -3.36
C HIS A 124 -9.50 28.89 -4.74
N GLN A 125 -9.12 29.62 -5.83
CA GLN A 125 -9.12 29.06 -7.19
C GLN A 125 -8.13 27.90 -7.32
N VAL A 126 -6.95 28.03 -6.71
CA VAL A 126 -5.93 26.97 -6.70
C VAL A 126 -6.44 25.74 -5.94
N PHE A 127 -7.09 25.95 -4.78
CA PHE A 127 -7.67 24.85 -3.98
C PHE A 127 -8.79 24.13 -4.71
N VAL A 128 -9.75 24.88 -5.25
CA VAL A 128 -10.88 24.32 -6.00
C VAL A 128 -10.38 23.58 -7.24
N ALA A 129 -9.43 24.14 -7.99
CA ALA A 129 -8.86 23.48 -9.16
C ALA A 129 -8.16 22.16 -8.80
N ARG A 130 -7.44 22.11 -7.66
CA ARG A 130 -6.77 20.90 -7.18
C ARG A 130 -7.78 19.82 -6.78
N PHE A 131 -8.84 20.22 -6.05
CA PHE A 131 -9.91 19.30 -5.67
C PHE A 131 -10.65 18.76 -6.89
N VAL A 132 -11.01 19.62 -7.84
CA VAL A 132 -11.69 19.22 -9.08
C VAL A 132 -10.82 18.26 -9.88
N ALA A 133 -9.51 18.51 -10.00
CA ALA A 133 -8.59 17.60 -10.68
C ALA A 133 -8.56 16.21 -10.02
N GLY A 134 -8.45 16.14 -8.69
CA GLY A 134 -8.52 14.88 -7.94
C GLY A 134 -9.86 14.17 -8.09
N PHE A 135 -10.97 14.93 -8.04
CA PHE A 135 -12.31 14.38 -8.22
C PHE A 135 -12.55 13.84 -9.63
N VAL A 136 -12.02 14.51 -10.67
CA VAL A 136 -12.11 14.02 -12.06
C VAL A 136 -11.39 12.67 -12.22
N ILE A 137 -10.19 12.52 -11.66
CA ILE A 137 -9.46 11.23 -11.70
C ILE A 137 -10.25 10.16 -10.94
N PHE A 138 -10.76 10.49 -9.75
CA PHE A 138 -11.63 9.61 -8.99
C PHE A 138 -12.85 9.17 -9.81
N ALA A 139 -13.57 10.12 -10.43
CA ALA A 139 -14.77 9.84 -11.20
C ALA A 139 -14.48 8.92 -12.41
N ILE A 140 -13.38 9.18 -13.13
CA ILE A 140 -12.96 8.32 -14.26
C ILE A 140 -12.75 6.87 -13.77
N ILE A 141 -12.02 6.67 -12.67
CA ILE A 141 -11.71 5.33 -12.15
C ILE A 141 -12.98 4.63 -11.66
N VAL A 142 -13.84 5.35 -10.92
CA VAL A 142 -15.09 4.78 -10.42
C VAL A 142 -16.02 4.36 -11.56
N ILE A 143 -16.15 5.20 -12.59
CA ILE A 143 -16.97 4.90 -13.76
C ILE A 143 -16.40 3.69 -14.51
N ASP A 144 -15.11 3.72 -14.82
CA ASP A 144 -14.44 2.66 -15.59
C ASP A 144 -14.55 1.29 -14.88
N LEU A 145 -14.32 1.24 -13.57
CA LEU A 145 -14.43 0.02 -12.78
C LEU A 145 -15.86 -0.54 -12.72
N ASN A 146 -16.86 0.33 -12.62
CA ASN A 146 -18.22 -0.08 -12.29
C ASN A 146 -19.20 -0.10 -13.46
N VAL A 147 -18.89 0.53 -14.62
CA VAL A 147 -19.81 0.56 -15.77
C VAL A 147 -20.09 -0.85 -16.30
N ALA A 148 -19.04 -1.64 -16.55
CA ALA A 148 -19.19 -2.99 -17.07
C ALA A 148 -19.98 -3.89 -16.11
N THR A 149 -19.67 -3.81 -14.81
CA THR A 149 -20.38 -4.60 -13.78
C THR A 149 -21.84 -4.17 -13.66
N SER A 150 -22.13 -2.87 -13.72
CA SER A 150 -23.47 -2.32 -13.59
C SER A 150 -24.40 -2.71 -14.74
N LEU A 151 -23.85 -2.87 -15.94
CA LEU A 151 -24.62 -3.28 -17.11
C LEU A 151 -24.78 -4.80 -17.18
N LEU A 152 -23.71 -5.54 -17.00
CA LEU A 152 -23.68 -6.98 -17.27
C LEU A 152 -24.19 -7.82 -16.10
N PHE A 153 -23.79 -7.52 -14.87
CA PHE A 153 -24.14 -8.36 -13.72
C PHE A 153 -25.67 -8.41 -13.46
N PRO A 154 -26.42 -7.28 -13.44
CA PRO A 154 -27.86 -7.32 -13.31
C PRO A 154 -28.56 -8.07 -14.45
N TRP A 155 -28.03 -7.98 -15.67
CA TRP A 155 -28.56 -8.74 -16.82
C TRP A 155 -28.32 -10.25 -16.67
N ILE A 156 -27.12 -10.67 -16.24
CA ILE A 156 -26.77 -12.08 -16.04
C ILE A 156 -27.60 -12.70 -14.92
N THR A 157 -27.88 -11.96 -13.86
CA THR A 157 -28.71 -12.41 -12.74
C THR A 157 -30.19 -12.31 -13.04
N SER A 158 -30.61 -11.78 -14.19
CA SER A 158 -32.03 -11.74 -14.54
C SER A 158 -32.59 -13.16 -14.79
N GLY A 159 -33.76 -13.45 -14.26
CA GLY A 159 -34.39 -14.76 -14.47
C GLY A 159 -35.56 -15.07 -13.54
N ARG A 160 -35.92 -16.36 -13.47
CA ARG A 160 -37.12 -16.90 -12.81
C ARG A 160 -37.30 -16.46 -11.35
N TRP A 161 -36.21 -16.35 -10.61
CA TRP A 161 -36.23 -16.08 -9.17
C TRP A 161 -36.07 -14.60 -8.79
N GLN A 162 -36.05 -13.70 -9.78
CA GLN A 162 -36.09 -12.26 -9.53
C GLN A 162 -37.46 -11.81 -9.04
N ARG A 163 -37.50 -10.89 -8.07
CA ARG A 163 -38.73 -10.30 -7.53
C ARG A 163 -39.47 -9.43 -8.53
N LEU A 164 -38.72 -8.74 -9.41
CA LEU A 164 -39.27 -7.82 -10.41
C LEU A 164 -38.71 -8.19 -11.80
N PRO A 165 -39.44 -7.91 -12.90
CA PRO A 165 -38.89 -8.05 -14.23
C PRO A 165 -37.60 -7.22 -14.38
N PHE A 166 -36.64 -7.74 -15.16
CA PHE A 166 -35.41 -6.99 -15.44
C PHE A 166 -35.73 -5.63 -16.06
N GLY A 167 -35.09 -4.58 -15.52
CA GLY A 167 -35.27 -3.22 -15.98
C GLY A 167 -34.12 -2.31 -15.56
N VAL A 168 -34.19 -1.06 -16.02
CA VAL A 168 -33.20 -0.01 -15.72
C VAL A 168 -32.95 0.17 -14.21
N GLN A 169 -33.96 -0.16 -13.39
CA GLN A 169 -33.87 -0.10 -11.93
C GLN A 169 -32.77 -0.98 -11.36
N TYR A 170 -32.55 -2.17 -11.90
CA TYR A 170 -31.47 -3.06 -11.46
C TYR A 170 -30.07 -2.50 -11.79
N VAL A 171 -29.92 -1.94 -12.99
CA VAL A 171 -28.69 -1.27 -13.43
C VAL A 171 -28.38 -0.06 -12.55
N PHE A 172 -29.41 0.76 -12.29
CA PHE A 172 -29.29 1.92 -11.43
C PHE A 172 -28.97 1.54 -9.98
N ALA A 173 -29.61 0.53 -9.42
CA ALA A 173 -29.35 0.06 -8.06
C ALA A 173 -27.92 -0.44 -7.90
N HIS A 174 -27.40 -1.21 -8.89
CA HIS A 174 -26.03 -1.69 -8.88
C HIS A 174 -25.02 -0.54 -8.97
N ALA A 175 -25.22 0.37 -9.93
CA ALA A 175 -24.38 1.54 -10.10
C ALA A 175 -24.39 2.44 -8.84
N ALA A 176 -25.57 2.70 -8.27
CA ALA A 176 -25.70 3.53 -7.07
C ALA A 176 -24.99 2.92 -5.86
N ALA A 177 -25.03 1.60 -5.69
CA ALA A 177 -24.37 0.93 -4.58
C ALA A 177 -22.84 0.89 -4.78
N THR A 178 -22.37 0.45 -5.94
CA THR A 178 -20.91 0.29 -6.20
C THR A 178 -20.19 1.63 -6.34
N MET A 179 -20.78 2.60 -7.05
CA MET A 179 -20.19 3.95 -7.15
C MET A 179 -20.36 4.74 -5.84
N GLY A 180 -21.49 4.53 -5.13
CA GLY A 180 -21.75 5.20 -3.86
C GLY A 180 -20.75 4.82 -2.77
N VAL A 181 -20.39 3.54 -2.63
CA VAL A 181 -19.35 3.13 -1.67
C VAL A 181 -17.97 3.68 -2.04
N GLY A 182 -17.66 3.75 -3.34
CA GLY A 182 -16.43 4.41 -3.82
C GLY A 182 -16.41 5.89 -3.44
N LEU A 183 -17.53 6.60 -3.64
CA LEU A 183 -17.67 7.99 -3.24
C LEU A 183 -17.52 8.17 -1.73
N LEU A 184 -18.10 7.29 -0.92
CA LEU A 184 -17.95 7.32 0.53
C LEU A 184 -16.47 7.25 0.94
N VAL A 185 -15.72 6.29 0.40
CA VAL A 185 -14.31 6.10 0.76
C VAL A 185 -13.44 7.28 0.30
N PHE A 186 -13.67 7.79 -0.92
CA PHE A 186 -12.98 8.99 -1.40
C PHE A 186 -13.22 10.19 -0.47
N LEU A 187 -14.49 10.48 -0.15
CA LEU A 187 -14.85 11.57 0.75
C LEU A 187 -14.31 11.36 2.17
N ALA A 188 -14.30 10.12 2.66
CA ALA A 188 -13.71 9.79 3.97
C ALA A 188 -12.20 10.09 4.00
N ILE A 189 -11.46 9.74 2.95
CA ILE A 189 -10.03 10.06 2.84
C ILE A 189 -9.80 11.57 2.80
N VAL A 190 -10.60 12.31 2.02
CA VAL A 190 -10.55 13.79 1.98
C VAL A 190 -10.89 14.38 3.35
N ALA A 191 -11.91 13.86 4.04
CA ALA A 191 -12.31 14.31 5.36
C ALA A 191 -11.21 14.07 6.39
N ILE A 192 -10.64 12.88 6.47
CA ILE A 192 -9.55 12.53 7.38
C ILE A 192 -8.36 13.47 7.15
N GLN A 193 -7.95 13.67 5.91
CA GLN A 193 -6.85 14.56 5.58
C GLN A 193 -7.17 16.03 5.93
N GLY A 194 -8.36 16.51 5.61
CA GLY A 194 -8.81 17.86 5.94
C GLY A 194 -8.86 18.12 7.44
N VAL A 195 -9.38 17.15 8.22
CA VAL A 195 -9.39 17.19 9.68
C VAL A 195 -7.96 17.21 10.24
N CYS A 196 -7.08 16.35 9.74
CA CYS A 196 -5.67 16.36 10.14
C CYS A 196 -4.98 17.69 9.84
N LEU A 197 -5.25 18.30 8.67
CA LEU A 197 -4.74 19.62 8.32
C LEU A 197 -5.26 20.74 9.22
N THR A 198 -6.50 20.62 9.72
CA THR A 198 -7.08 21.63 10.61
C THR A 198 -6.62 21.51 12.05
N LEU A 199 -6.49 20.29 12.57
CA LEU A 199 -6.20 20.03 13.98
C LEU A 199 -4.71 19.98 14.30
N LEU A 200 -3.90 19.39 13.41
CA LEU A 200 -2.48 19.15 13.68
C LEU A 200 -1.61 20.34 13.30
N SER A 201 -0.51 20.52 14.03
CA SER A 201 0.56 21.43 13.61
C SER A 201 1.24 20.92 12.32
N SER A 202 1.91 21.79 11.56
CA SER A 202 2.55 21.37 10.31
C SER A 202 3.56 20.25 10.49
N ARG A 203 4.35 20.25 11.58
CA ARG A 203 5.30 19.17 11.88
C ARG A 203 4.62 17.86 12.26
N ALA A 204 3.55 17.94 13.06
CA ALA A 204 2.76 16.77 13.44
C ALA A 204 2.03 16.19 12.23
N PHE A 205 1.43 17.03 11.39
CA PHE A 205 0.78 16.60 10.15
C PHE A 205 1.75 15.86 9.23
N GLU A 206 2.96 16.36 9.02
CA GLU A 206 3.96 15.69 8.18
C GLU A 206 4.34 14.29 8.68
N ARG A 207 4.34 14.06 9.98
CA ARG A 207 4.64 12.74 10.57
C ARG A 207 3.44 11.80 10.52
N VAL A 208 2.30 12.30 10.98
CA VAL A 208 1.06 11.51 11.14
C VAL A 208 0.42 11.19 9.80
N SER A 209 0.47 12.10 8.83
CA SER A 209 -0.08 11.93 7.48
C SER A 209 0.48 10.69 6.76
N VAL A 210 1.79 10.48 6.83
CA VAL A 210 2.43 9.30 6.21
C VAL A 210 2.01 8.00 6.90
N ALA A 211 1.89 8.03 8.24
CA ALA A 211 1.43 6.87 9.00
C ALA A 211 -0.04 6.53 8.71
N ILE A 212 -0.93 7.54 8.68
CA ILE A 212 -2.34 7.34 8.33
C ILE A 212 -2.48 6.76 6.93
N GLN A 213 -1.76 7.32 5.94
CA GLN A 213 -1.77 6.82 4.57
C GLN A 213 -1.34 5.35 4.51
N ALA A 214 -0.23 5.00 5.19
CA ALA A 214 0.26 3.62 5.23
C ALA A 214 -0.75 2.69 5.91
N VAL A 215 -1.35 3.08 7.04
CA VAL A 215 -2.38 2.30 7.74
C VAL A 215 -3.62 2.11 6.87
N LEU A 216 -4.10 3.15 6.20
CA LEU A 216 -5.26 3.04 5.30
C LEU A 216 -5.00 2.05 4.16
N ILE A 217 -3.86 2.15 3.49
CA ILE A 217 -3.50 1.21 2.42
C ILE A 217 -3.36 -0.21 2.98
N THR A 218 -2.72 -0.35 4.14
CA THR A 218 -2.58 -1.63 4.82
C THR A 218 -3.93 -2.27 5.11
N LEU A 219 -4.88 -1.53 5.68
CA LEU A 219 -6.23 -2.03 5.99
C LEU A 219 -7.00 -2.41 4.71
N LEU A 220 -6.90 -1.61 3.65
CA LEU A 220 -7.55 -1.90 2.37
C LEU A 220 -6.95 -3.15 1.71
N VAL A 221 -5.63 -3.33 1.76
CA VAL A 221 -4.97 -4.54 1.26
C VAL A 221 -5.34 -5.76 2.12
N ALA A 222 -5.43 -5.60 3.43
CA ALA A 222 -5.88 -6.65 4.35
C ALA A 222 -7.31 -7.12 4.07
N ALA A 223 -8.15 -6.23 3.56
CA ALA A 223 -9.53 -6.55 3.21
C ALA A 223 -9.65 -7.35 1.88
N ILE A 224 -8.60 -7.41 1.04
CA ILE A 224 -8.66 -8.11 -0.26
C ILE A 224 -9.05 -9.60 -0.12
N PRO A 225 -8.39 -10.41 0.73
CA PRO A 225 -8.75 -11.82 0.87
C PRO A 225 -10.17 -12.03 1.38
N SER A 226 -10.63 -11.20 2.32
CA SER A 226 -11.98 -11.32 2.87
C SER A 226 -13.08 -11.11 1.83
N VAL A 227 -12.78 -10.42 0.72
CA VAL A 227 -13.73 -10.26 -0.40
C VAL A 227 -13.96 -11.58 -1.13
N PHE A 228 -12.95 -12.43 -1.23
CA PHE A 228 -13.05 -13.75 -1.89
C PHE A 228 -13.68 -14.82 -0.99
N ASP A 229 -13.69 -14.63 0.33
CA ASP A 229 -14.33 -15.53 1.30
C ASP A 229 -15.83 -15.27 1.49
N MET A 230 -16.41 -14.30 0.79
CA MET A 230 -17.82 -13.91 0.88
C MET A 230 -18.88 -14.91 0.36
N PRO A 231 -18.58 -16.03 -0.32
CA PRO A 231 -19.59 -17.00 -0.74
C PRO A 231 -20.47 -17.57 0.38
N ASN A 232 -20.09 -17.38 1.64
CA ASN A 232 -20.82 -17.87 2.80
C ASN A 232 -21.82 -16.86 3.42
N TRP A 233 -22.33 -15.90 2.63
CA TRP A 233 -23.32 -14.91 3.07
C TRP A 233 -24.48 -15.53 3.86
N HIS A 234 -24.99 -16.67 3.43
CA HIS A 234 -26.08 -17.36 4.11
C HIS A 234 -25.73 -17.75 5.56
N ARG A 235 -24.50 -18.18 5.81
CA ARG A 235 -24.02 -18.46 7.19
C ARG A 235 -23.83 -17.16 7.99
N MET A 236 -23.46 -16.08 7.32
CA MET A 236 -23.27 -14.78 7.96
C MET A 236 -24.57 -14.12 8.40
N THR A 237 -25.68 -14.37 7.71
CA THR A 237 -26.97 -13.70 7.97
C THR A 237 -27.91 -14.49 8.87
N GLN A 238 -27.68 -15.79 9.10
CA GLN A 238 -28.56 -16.64 9.91
C GLN A 238 -28.75 -16.18 11.37
N HIS A 239 -27.91 -15.29 11.89
CA HIS A 239 -27.92 -14.86 13.29
C HIS A 239 -27.96 -13.33 13.47
N GLU A 240 -28.47 -12.54 12.53
CA GLU A 240 -28.43 -11.07 12.55
C GLU A 240 -27.07 -10.55 13.03
N PRO A 241 -26.00 -10.72 12.27
CA PRO A 241 -24.68 -10.46 12.77
C PRO A 241 -24.49 -8.94 12.94
N HIS A 242 -24.54 -8.49 14.19
CA HIS A 242 -24.35 -7.07 14.54
C HIS A 242 -23.05 -6.46 14.00
N TRP A 243 -22.05 -7.30 13.69
CA TRP A 243 -20.78 -6.82 13.10
C TRP A 243 -20.94 -6.25 11.68
N LEU A 244 -21.99 -6.63 10.91
CA LEU A 244 -22.27 -6.06 9.59
C LEU A 244 -22.60 -4.55 9.66
N ILE A 245 -23.04 -4.06 10.82
CA ILE A 245 -23.26 -2.64 11.05
C ILE A 245 -21.93 -1.87 10.98
N PHE A 246 -20.81 -2.52 11.28
CA PHE A 246 -19.47 -1.91 11.19
C PHE A 246 -18.78 -2.15 9.85
N PHE A 247 -19.44 -2.85 8.91
CA PHE A 247 -18.87 -3.20 7.62
C PHE A 247 -19.47 -2.35 6.48
N PRO A 248 -18.77 -1.28 6.01
CA PRO A 248 -19.33 -0.33 5.04
C PRO A 248 -19.90 -0.93 3.75
N PRO A 249 -19.32 -2.00 3.14
CA PRO A 249 -19.93 -2.62 1.98
C PRO A 249 -21.34 -3.16 2.23
N ALA A 250 -21.63 -3.66 3.43
CA ALA A 250 -22.97 -4.15 3.78
C ALA A 250 -24.01 -3.01 3.82
N TRP A 251 -23.62 -1.79 4.19
CA TRP A 251 -24.53 -0.64 4.16
C TRP A 251 -25.04 -0.38 2.73
N PHE A 252 -24.15 -0.45 1.76
CA PHE A 252 -24.48 -0.25 0.34
C PHE A 252 -25.18 -1.44 -0.29
N LEU A 253 -25.01 -2.66 0.25
CA LEU A 253 -25.88 -3.77 -0.09
C LEU A 253 -27.32 -3.50 0.38
N GLY A 254 -27.50 -2.97 1.59
CA GLY A 254 -28.81 -2.51 2.07
C GLY A 254 -29.42 -1.44 1.17
N LEU A 255 -28.62 -0.47 0.70
CA LEU A 255 -29.06 0.55 -0.24
C LEU A 255 -29.50 -0.07 -1.59
N TYR A 256 -28.74 -1.04 -2.09
CA TYR A 256 -29.07 -1.79 -3.30
C TYR A 256 -30.44 -2.46 -3.18
N GLU A 257 -30.65 -3.21 -2.10
CA GLU A 257 -31.89 -3.94 -1.84
C GLU A 257 -33.08 -3.01 -1.63
N ARG A 258 -32.88 -1.87 -0.95
CA ARG A 258 -33.91 -0.84 -0.81
C ARG A 258 -34.35 -0.27 -2.16
N LEU A 259 -33.41 0.00 -3.07
CA LEU A 259 -33.70 0.49 -4.42
C LEU A 259 -34.48 -0.53 -5.25
N LEU A 260 -34.34 -1.82 -4.94
CA LEU A 260 -35.13 -2.92 -5.53
C LEU A 260 -36.45 -3.18 -4.81
N GLY A 261 -36.83 -2.37 -3.81
CA GLY A 261 -38.11 -2.51 -3.10
C GLY A 261 -38.13 -3.58 -2.01
N SER A 262 -36.97 -3.98 -1.47
CA SER A 262 -36.91 -4.89 -0.32
C SER A 262 -37.55 -4.26 0.91
N GLN A 263 -38.33 -5.07 1.66
CA GLN A 263 -38.98 -4.67 2.92
C GLN A 263 -38.31 -5.27 4.16
N ASP A 264 -37.12 -5.89 3.99
CA ASP A 264 -36.37 -6.45 5.10
C ASP A 264 -35.87 -5.32 6.03
N ALA A 265 -36.27 -5.39 7.30
CA ALA A 265 -35.99 -4.33 8.29
C ALA A 265 -34.48 -4.15 8.53
N PHE A 266 -33.70 -5.25 8.49
CA PHE A 266 -32.25 -5.18 8.68
C PHE A 266 -31.57 -4.49 7.50
N LEU A 267 -31.95 -4.87 6.25
CA LEU A 267 -31.42 -4.25 5.03
C LEU A 267 -31.82 -2.77 4.92
N LEU A 268 -33.05 -2.41 5.32
CA LEU A 268 -33.50 -1.02 5.37
C LEU A 268 -32.70 -0.19 6.39
N ARG A 269 -32.36 -0.78 7.55
CA ARG A 269 -31.48 -0.13 8.54
C ARG A 269 -30.07 0.13 7.94
N LEU A 270 -29.49 -0.87 7.25
CA LEU A 270 -28.18 -0.70 6.58
C LEU A 270 -28.26 0.38 5.49
N ALA A 271 -29.34 0.43 4.70
CA ALA A 271 -29.55 1.48 3.70
C ALA A 271 -29.59 2.89 4.31
N HIS A 272 -30.22 3.03 5.49
CA HIS A 272 -30.26 4.29 6.23
C HIS A 272 -28.86 4.71 6.71
N ILE A 273 -28.08 3.75 7.21
CA ILE A 273 -26.67 4.00 7.59
C ILE A 273 -25.86 4.43 6.36
N ALA A 274 -26.03 3.80 5.18
CA ALA A 274 -25.34 4.19 3.95
C ALA A 274 -25.63 5.64 3.55
N THR A 275 -26.90 6.03 3.53
CA THR A 275 -27.30 7.40 3.17
C THR A 275 -26.81 8.42 4.20
N LEU A 276 -26.94 8.12 5.48
CA LEU A 276 -26.46 9.01 6.55
C LEU A 276 -24.93 9.15 6.51
N SER A 277 -24.19 8.05 6.32
CA SER A 277 -22.73 8.08 6.23
C SER A 277 -22.23 8.88 5.03
N LEU A 278 -22.90 8.80 3.87
CA LEU A 278 -22.56 9.63 2.71
C LEU A 278 -22.73 11.12 3.02
N TRP A 279 -23.88 11.51 3.58
CA TRP A 279 -24.16 12.92 3.89
C TRP A 279 -23.25 13.47 4.98
N THR A 280 -23.03 12.71 6.05
CA THR A 280 -22.13 13.13 7.15
C THR A 280 -20.68 13.24 6.67
N THR A 281 -20.21 12.28 5.90
CA THR A 281 -18.84 12.30 5.34
C THR A 281 -18.67 13.44 4.33
N PHE A 282 -19.67 13.69 3.48
CA PHE A 282 -19.67 14.84 2.57
C PHE A 282 -19.63 16.18 3.34
N ALA A 283 -20.44 16.33 4.39
CA ALA A 283 -20.45 17.53 5.20
C ALA A 283 -19.09 17.75 5.90
N ILE A 284 -18.51 16.69 6.50
CA ILE A 284 -17.20 16.78 7.15
C ILE A 284 -16.10 17.07 6.14
N ALA A 285 -16.08 16.40 4.99
CA ALA A 285 -15.11 16.65 3.92
C ALA A 285 -15.18 18.10 3.43
N SER A 286 -16.38 18.59 3.15
CA SER A 286 -16.59 19.96 2.68
C SER A 286 -16.19 20.99 3.73
N ALA A 287 -16.64 20.84 4.97
CA ALA A 287 -16.30 21.74 6.07
C ALA A 287 -14.79 21.75 6.34
N SER A 288 -14.17 20.56 6.46
CA SER A 288 -12.73 20.45 6.71
C SER A 288 -11.91 21.00 5.57
N TYR A 289 -12.34 20.82 4.33
CA TYR A 289 -11.67 21.36 3.15
C TYR A 289 -11.74 22.90 3.12
N LEU A 290 -12.91 23.47 3.40
CA LEU A 290 -13.12 24.92 3.46
C LEU A 290 -12.34 25.59 4.60
N ILE A 291 -12.24 24.93 5.78
CA ILE A 291 -11.50 25.45 6.91
C ILE A 291 -9.99 25.31 6.69
N SER A 292 -9.55 24.18 6.12
CA SER A 292 -8.14 23.87 5.94
C SER A 292 -7.43 24.78 4.94
N TYR A 293 -8.13 25.29 3.90
CA TYR A 293 -7.48 26.06 2.85
C TYR A 293 -6.80 27.34 3.36
N ARG A 294 -7.46 28.10 4.21
CA ARG A 294 -6.89 29.33 4.79
C ARG A 294 -5.70 29.03 5.70
N ARG A 295 -5.85 28.05 6.61
CA ARG A 295 -4.80 27.65 7.54
C ARG A 295 -3.58 27.05 6.84
N HIS A 296 -3.80 26.23 5.82
CA HIS A 296 -2.73 25.58 5.07
C HIS A 296 -1.87 26.61 4.31
N ALA A 297 -2.51 27.58 3.67
CA ALA A 297 -1.82 28.64 2.95
C ALA A 297 -0.95 29.51 3.86
N ILE A 298 -1.49 29.95 5.02
CA ILE A 298 -0.75 30.72 6.01
C ILE A 298 0.47 29.94 6.51
N ARG A 299 0.28 28.66 6.85
CA ARG A 299 1.37 27.79 7.32
C ARG A 299 2.48 27.59 6.31
N ILE A 300 2.15 27.44 5.02
CA ILE A 300 3.15 27.32 3.95
C ILE A 300 4.01 28.59 3.85
N LEU A 301 3.39 29.76 3.96
CA LEU A 301 4.09 31.05 3.93
C LEU A 301 4.98 31.26 5.17
N GLU A 302 4.51 30.90 6.37
CA GLU A 302 5.27 30.99 7.60
C GLU A 302 6.48 30.03 7.62
N GLN A 303 6.36 28.81 7.06
CA GLN A 303 7.46 27.86 6.94
C GLN A 303 8.57 28.37 6.00
N ALA A 304 8.22 29.18 5.01
CA ALA A 304 9.19 29.80 4.13
C ALA A 304 10.08 30.80 4.88
N GLN A 305 9.56 31.49 5.89
CA GLN A 305 10.30 32.46 6.72
C GLN A 305 11.16 31.78 7.83
N LYS A 306 10.74 30.63 8.36
CA LYS A 306 11.42 29.93 9.48
C LYS A 306 12.56 28.98 9.07
N LYS A 307 13.17 29.14 7.92
CA LYS A 307 14.26 28.27 7.44
C LYS A 307 15.58 28.35 8.24
N GLY A 308 15.63 29.14 9.33
CA GLY A 308 16.82 29.39 10.15
C GLY A 308 17.03 28.51 11.39
N SER A 309 16.01 27.82 11.90
CA SER A 309 16.14 27.00 13.12
C SER A 309 15.99 25.52 12.84
N ARG A 310 17.07 24.89 12.39
CA ARG A 310 17.24 23.44 12.42
C ARG A 310 17.47 22.99 13.87
N THR A 311 16.43 22.82 14.64
CA THR A 311 16.52 21.99 15.83
C THR A 311 16.70 20.54 15.36
N LEU A 312 17.89 20.04 15.56
CA LEU A 312 18.23 18.62 15.49
C LEU A 312 17.23 17.83 16.36
N GLY A 313 16.26 17.19 15.71
CA GLY A 313 15.46 16.14 16.34
C GLY A 313 16.32 14.88 16.46
N ALA A 314 17.32 14.94 17.29
CA ALA A 314 18.16 13.80 17.65
C ALA A 314 17.52 13.06 18.81
N ILE A 315 16.39 12.39 18.58
CA ILE A 315 15.84 11.44 19.56
C ILE A 315 15.49 10.18 18.78
N GLY A 316 16.31 9.13 18.93
CA GLY A 316 15.97 7.78 18.52
C GLY A 316 16.98 6.98 17.71
N SER A 317 18.16 7.52 17.35
CA SER A 317 19.14 6.78 16.54
C SER A 317 20.43 6.40 17.28
N SER A 318 20.57 6.73 18.55
CA SER A 318 21.87 6.63 19.24
C SER A 318 22.24 5.22 19.71
N TRP A 319 21.30 4.37 20.07
CA TRP A 319 21.64 3.08 20.68
C TRP A 319 22.21 2.03 19.69
N PRO A 320 21.71 1.88 18.44
CA PRO A 320 22.36 0.98 17.49
C PRO A 320 23.70 1.51 16.98
N GLU A 321 23.86 2.85 16.94
CA GLU A 321 25.12 3.50 16.55
C GLU A 321 26.26 3.20 17.53
N ILE A 322 25.95 3.03 18.82
CA ILE A 322 26.92 2.72 19.87
C ILE A 322 27.51 1.30 19.69
N LEU A 323 26.72 0.37 19.16
CA LEU A 323 27.15 -1.03 18.96
C LEU A 323 28.09 -1.21 17.76
N ILE A 324 28.25 -0.19 16.90
CA ILE A 324 29.10 -0.23 15.73
C ILE A 324 30.47 0.39 16.07
N ALA A 325 31.50 -0.43 16.20
CA ALA A 325 32.83 0.00 16.57
C ALA A 325 33.52 0.82 15.48
N ASN A 326 33.38 0.41 14.20
CA ASN A 326 34.03 1.09 13.08
C ASN A 326 33.34 2.43 12.73
N SER A 327 34.06 3.52 12.71
CA SER A 327 33.57 4.87 12.48
C SER A 327 32.94 5.05 11.07
N ARG A 328 33.52 4.41 10.04
CA ARG A 328 33.02 4.47 8.66
C ARG A 328 31.73 3.69 8.48
N GLU A 329 31.69 2.48 9.02
CA GLU A 329 30.48 1.65 9.05
C GLU A 329 29.34 2.40 9.78
N ARG A 330 29.65 3.02 10.92
CA ARG A 330 28.71 3.85 11.69
C ARG A 330 28.22 5.06 10.90
N ALA A 331 29.09 5.74 10.16
CA ALA A 331 28.72 6.89 9.34
C ALA A 331 27.72 6.51 8.25
N VAL A 332 27.93 5.39 7.53
CA VAL A 332 27.00 4.91 6.51
C VAL A 332 25.70 4.41 7.15
N PHE A 333 25.76 3.67 8.25
CA PHE A 333 24.58 3.26 9.01
C PHE A 333 23.72 4.47 9.40
N SER A 334 24.34 5.52 9.97
CA SER A 334 23.66 6.76 10.36
C SER A 334 23.09 7.50 9.15
N PHE A 335 23.83 7.56 8.04
CA PHE A 335 23.37 8.17 6.79
C PHE A 335 22.10 7.47 6.29
N ILE A 336 22.12 6.14 6.18
CA ILE A 336 20.97 5.36 5.70
C ILE A 336 19.78 5.51 6.65
N SER A 337 19.99 5.34 7.96
CA SER A 337 18.94 5.43 8.97
C SER A 337 18.28 6.80 9.02
N ARG A 338 19.07 7.88 8.91
CA ARG A 338 18.56 9.25 8.85
C ARG A 338 17.83 9.54 7.55
N THR A 339 18.30 9.02 6.42
CA THR A 339 17.63 9.16 5.11
C THR A 339 16.27 8.46 5.13
N LEU A 340 16.19 7.22 5.65
CA LEU A 340 14.94 6.48 5.83
C LEU A 340 13.94 7.25 6.71
N GLN A 341 14.43 7.87 7.80
CA GLN A 341 13.56 8.62 8.72
C GLN A 341 13.18 10.01 8.19
N ARG A 342 14.00 10.64 7.36
CA ARG A 342 13.80 12.01 6.86
C ARG A 342 12.99 12.07 5.58
N SER A 343 13.23 11.15 4.65
CA SER A 343 12.51 11.08 3.38
C SER A 343 11.10 10.54 3.58
N ARG A 344 10.09 11.32 3.17
CA ARG A 344 8.68 10.91 3.25
C ARG A 344 8.40 9.66 2.41
N HIS A 345 8.96 9.60 1.21
CA HIS A 345 8.76 8.50 0.27
C HIS A 345 9.33 7.18 0.81
N HIS A 346 10.56 7.18 1.31
CA HIS A 346 11.19 5.99 1.90
C HIS A 346 10.46 5.52 3.16
N LYS A 347 10.06 6.48 4.02
CA LYS A 347 9.28 6.18 5.23
C LYS A 347 7.93 5.55 4.88
N PHE A 348 7.24 6.08 3.90
CA PHE A 348 5.97 5.53 3.43
C PHE A 348 6.11 4.09 2.93
N LEU A 349 7.09 3.83 2.06
CA LEU A 349 7.35 2.49 1.54
C LEU A 349 7.69 1.48 2.66
N LEU A 350 8.50 1.91 3.64
CA LEU A 350 8.84 1.05 4.77
C LEU A 350 7.63 0.76 5.67
N GLN A 351 6.80 1.76 5.96
CA GLN A 351 5.57 1.58 6.73
C GLN A 351 4.56 0.70 5.99
N LEU A 352 4.42 0.89 4.67
CA LEU A 352 3.58 0.04 3.83
C LEU A 352 4.05 -1.41 3.84
N SER A 353 5.35 -1.64 3.71
CA SER A 353 5.92 -2.98 3.75
C SER A 353 5.76 -3.65 5.12
N MET A 354 5.90 -2.90 6.20
CA MET A 354 5.60 -3.37 7.56
C MET A 354 4.12 -3.76 7.68
N GLY A 355 3.22 -2.94 7.13
CA GLY A 355 1.80 -3.24 7.08
C GLY A 355 1.49 -4.53 6.32
N ILE A 356 2.09 -4.72 5.14
CA ILE A 356 1.96 -5.96 4.35
C ILE A 356 2.50 -7.16 5.11
N ALA A 357 3.67 -7.04 5.74
CA ALA A 357 4.24 -8.11 6.56
C ALA A 357 3.30 -8.51 7.70
N LEU A 358 2.71 -7.52 8.39
CA LEU A 358 1.75 -7.75 9.46
C LEU A 358 0.47 -8.41 8.96
N ILE A 359 -0.06 -8.01 7.79
CA ILE A 359 -1.22 -8.67 7.18
C ILE A 359 -0.91 -10.13 6.88
N MET A 360 0.21 -10.41 6.22
CA MET A 360 0.61 -11.78 5.91
C MET A 360 0.77 -12.61 7.19
N ALA A 361 1.34 -12.03 8.24
CA ALA A 361 1.46 -12.66 9.54
C ALA A 361 0.09 -12.96 10.19
N VAL A 362 -0.82 -11.98 10.18
CA VAL A 362 -2.18 -12.16 10.71
C VAL A 362 -2.98 -13.18 9.90
N GLN A 363 -2.83 -13.23 8.59
CA GLN A 363 -3.52 -14.23 7.77
C GLN A 363 -2.94 -15.64 7.96
N SER A 364 -1.63 -15.75 8.16
CA SER A 364 -0.98 -17.04 8.44
C SER A 364 -1.37 -17.58 9.81
N ALA A 365 -1.21 -16.80 10.87
CA ALA A 365 -1.37 -17.24 12.25
C ALA A 365 -2.72 -16.87 12.89
N GLY A 366 -3.44 -15.89 12.35
CA GLY A 366 -4.68 -15.37 12.95
C GLY A 366 -5.79 -16.39 13.12
N PRO A 367 -6.17 -17.19 12.08
CA PRO A 367 -7.16 -18.25 12.23
C PRO A 367 -6.79 -19.28 13.30
N THR A 368 -5.51 -19.62 13.36
CA THR A 368 -4.92 -20.53 14.34
C THR A 368 -5.04 -19.97 15.77
N LEU A 369 -4.67 -18.70 15.96
CA LEU A 369 -4.76 -18.06 17.27
C LEU A 369 -6.21 -17.94 17.72
N LEU A 370 -7.13 -17.53 16.84
CA LEU A 370 -8.56 -17.38 17.16
C LEU A 370 -9.20 -18.73 17.52
N SER A 371 -8.89 -19.82 16.82
CA SER A 371 -9.44 -21.14 17.11
C SER A 371 -8.99 -21.67 18.47
N ASN A 372 -7.76 -21.41 18.86
CA ASN A 372 -7.20 -21.92 20.13
C ASN A 372 -7.49 -21.03 21.34
N PHE A 373 -7.79 -19.74 21.18
CA PHE A 373 -8.29 -18.92 22.29
C PHE A 373 -9.63 -19.41 22.86
N HIS A 374 -10.44 -20.13 22.05
CA HIS A 374 -11.75 -20.65 22.45
C HIS A 374 -11.71 -22.13 22.85
N SER A 375 -10.61 -22.83 22.65
CA SER A 375 -10.49 -24.26 22.95
C SER A 375 -9.15 -24.57 23.62
N VAL A 376 -9.17 -25.11 24.83
CA VAL A 376 -7.99 -25.61 25.56
C VAL A 376 -7.50 -26.94 24.92
N ARG A 377 -7.29 -26.94 23.60
CA ARG A 377 -6.79 -28.10 22.86
C ARG A 377 -5.29 -27.98 22.61
N PRO A 378 -4.54 -29.07 22.56
CA PRO A 378 -3.14 -29.04 22.12
C PRO A 378 -3.07 -28.52 20.68
N TRP A 379 -1.99 -27.81 20.36
CA TRP A 379 -1.76 -27.26 19.02
C TRP A 379 -1.55 -28.37 18.00
N GLU A 380 -2.32 -28.34 16.91
CA GLU A 380 -2.13 -29.22 15.77
C GLU A 380 -0.83 -28.85 15.00
N PRO A 381 -0.13 -29.81 14.35
CA PRO A 381 1.12 -29.54 13.64
C PRO A 381 1.05 -28.39 12.63
N TRP A 382 -0.03 -28.31 11.86
CA TRP A 382 -0.23 -27.24 10.88
C TRP A 382 -0.42 -25.84 11.52
N GLN A 383 -0.93 -25.82 12.75
CA GLN A 383 -1.06 -24.61 13.54
C GLN A 383 0.30 -24.10 14.02
N ILE A 384 1.15 -25.01 14.45
CA ILE A 384 2.54 -24.72 14.84
C ILE A 384 3.32 -24.22 13.63
N GLU A 385 3.19 -24.88 12.48
CA GLU A 385 3.82 -24.47 11.21
C GLU A 385 3.51 -23.02 10.86
N SER A 386 2.22 -22.61 10.95
CA SER A 386 1.79 -21.25 10.62
C SER A 386 2.38 -20.19 11.58
N ILE A 387 2.64 -20.56 12.83
CA ILE A 387 3.26 -19.67 13.82
C ILE A 387 4.77 -19.58 13.60
N LEU A 388 5.45 -20.70 13.33
CA LEU A 388 6.88 -20.71 13.01
C LEU A 388 7.21 -19.95 11.71
N ALA A 389 6.24 -19.82 10.78
CA ALA A 389 6.42 -19.01 9.59
C ALA A 389 6.54 -17.50 9.86
N LEU A 390 6.05 -16.99 11.00
CA LEU A 390 5.95 -15.56 11.28
C LEU A 390 7.27 -14.79 11.12
N PRO A 391 8.38 -15.15 11.78
CA PRO A 391 9.61 -14.37 11.65
C PRO A 391 10.19 -14.42 10.24
N LEU A 392 10.04 -15.54 9.53
CA LEU A 392 10.51 -15.69 8.17
C LEU A 392 9.70 -14.82 7.20
N VAL A 393 8.36 -14.82 7.32
CA VAL A 393 7.47 -14.01 6.49
C VAL A 393 7.74 -12.52 6.73
N ILE A 394 7.72 -12.09 8.00
CA ILE A 394 7.95 -10.68 8.36
C ILE A 394 9.35 -10.25 7.90
N GLY A 395 10.36 -11.04 8.20
CA GLY A 395 11.76 -10.73 7.85
C GLY A 395 11.99 -10.69 6.34
N ALA A 396 11.43 -11.65 5.57
CA ALA A 396 11.56 -11.67 4.11
C ALA A 396 10.92 -10.44 3.46
N VAL A 397 9.74 -10.01 3.93
CA VAL A 397 9.09 -8.79 3.43
C VAL A 397 9.91 -7.55 3.78
N LEU A 398 10.36 -7.41 5.05
CA LEU A 398 11.12 -6.24 5.48
C LEU A 398 12.49 -6.12 4.80
N ILE A 399 13.25 -7.21 4.71
CA ILE A 399 14.55 -7.23 4.03
C ILE A 399 14.38 -6.88 2.55
N SER A 400 13.37 -7.47 1.90
CA SER A 400 13.09 -7.20 0.49
C SER A 400 12.69 -5.75 0.26
N ALA A 401 11.86 -5.19 1.12
CA ALA A 401 11.44 -3.80 1.09
C ALA A 401 12.62 -2.84 1.30
N LEU A 402 13.47 -3.10 2.28
CA LEU A 402 14.69 -2.30 2.51
C LEU A 402 15.62 -2.35 1.30
N CYS A 403 15.86 -3.54 0.72
CA CYS A 403 16.66 -3.68 -0.49
C CYS A 403 16.05 -2.93 -1.69
N TYR A 404 14.71 -2.88 -1.80
CA TYR A 404 14.04 -2.07 -2.80
C TYR A 404 14.22 -0.57 -2.55
N VAL A 405 13.99 -0.12 -1.31
CA VAL A 405 14.13 1.27 -0.91
C VAL A 405 15.58 1.76 -1.09
N PHE A 406 16.58 0.93 -0.84
CA PHE A 406 18.00 1.23 -1.08
C PHE A 406 18.34 1.51 -2.56
N GLN A 407 17.49 1.04 -3.49
CA GLN A 407 17.66 1.30 -4.92
C GLN A 407 17.14 2.68 -5.35
N LEU A 408 16.34 3.33 -4.52
CA LEU A 408 15.77 4.64 -4.85
C LEU A 408 16.80 5.74 -4.52
N GLY A 409 17.34 6.37 -5.55
CA GLY A 409 18.27 7.47 -5.40
C GLY A 409 17.58 8.69 -4.78
N SER A 410 18.14 9.23 -3.71
CA SER A 410 17.62 10.45 -3.07
C SER A 410 18.67 11.52 -2.82
N GLU A 411 19.94 11.13 -2.68
CA GLU A 411 21.04 12.00 -2.27
C GLU A 411 22.22 11.91 -3.25
N VAL A 412 21.92 11.93 -4.55
CA VAL A 412 22.96 11.82 -5.61
C VAL A 412 24.05 12.89 -5.46
N ARG A 413 23.68 14.07 -4.94
CA ARG A 413 24.64 15.16 -4.67
C ARG A 413 25.65 14.85 -3.58
N ALA A 414 25.41 13.85 -2.72
CA ALA A 414 26.33 13.45 -1.66
C ALA A 414 27.42 12.46 -2.14
N ASN A 415 27.36 12.01 -3.39
CA ASN A 415 28.28 11.00 -3.95
C ASN A 415 29.76 11.39 -3.84
N TRP A 416 30.09 12.68 -3.91
CA TRP A 416 31.48 13.17 -3.80
C TRP A 416 32.15 12.79 -2.47
N ILE A 417 31.40 12.78 -1.36
CA ILE A 417 31.92 12.39 -0.04
C ILE A 417 32.32 10.91 -0.04
N PHE A 418 31.43 10.07 -0.58
CA PHE A 418 31.66 8.62 -0.64
C PHE A 418 32.76 8.25 -1.63
N ARG A 419 32.89 8.96 -2.76
CA ARG A 419 34.00 8.80 -3.72
C ARG A 419 35.35 9.10 -3.07
N MET A 420 35.45 10.17 -2.27
CA MET A 420 36.68 10.47 -1.53
C MET A 420 37.01 9.39 -0.49
N ALA A 421 36.03 8.78 0.13
CA ALA A 421 36.22 7.74 1.14
C ALA A 421 36.44 6.34 0.54
N GLU A 422 36.18 6.12 -0.76
CA GLU A 422 36.22 4.81 -1.39
C GLU A 422 37.59 4.15 -1.35
N SER A 423 38.66 4.90 -1.66
CA SER A 423 40.02 4.38 -1.76
C SER A 423 40.55 3.78 -0.46
N SER A 424 40.03 4.24 0.69
CA SER A 424 40.52 3.87 2.01
C SER A 424 39.62 2.92 2.80
N GLY A 425 38.45 2.56 2.30
CA GLY A 425 37.52 1.77 3.12
C GLY A 425 36.26 1.28 2.43
N ARG A 426 36.37 0.86 1.19
CA ARG A 426 35.22 0.37 0.37
C ARG A 426 34.35 -0.67 1.08
N ARG A 427 35.00 -1.70 1.64
CA ARG A 427 34.32 -2.79 2.37
C ARG A 427 33.53 -2.28 3.58
N GLU A 428 34.10 -1.38 4.36
CA GLU A 428 33.50 -0.81 5.56
C GLU A 428 32.27 0.04 5.23
N LEU A 429 32.27 0.72 4.08
CA LEU A 429 31.14 1.50 3.60
C LEU A 429 29.95 0.59 3.23
N LEU A 430 30.19 -0.59 2.63
CA LEU A 430 29.13 -1.55 2.30
C LEU A 430 28.63 -2.32 3.53
N ASP A 431 29.49 -2.60 4.51
CA ASP A 431 29.11 -3.23 5.79
C ASP A 431 28.07 -2.38 6.55
N GLY A 432 28.12 -1.05 6.45
CA GLY A 432 27.10 -0.17 7.02
C GLY A 432 25.69 -0.42 6.48
N GLY A 433 25.55 -0.75 5.20
CA GLY A 433 24.28 -1.16 4.59
C GLY A 433 23.76 -2.52 5.09
N GLU A 434 24.65 -3.50 5.23
CA GLU A 434 24.34 -4.81 5.81
C GLU A 434 23.79 -4.67 7.25
N ARG A 435 24.40 -3.82 8.07
CA ARG A 435 23.94 -3.56 9.45
C ARG A 435 22.52 -2.98 9.50
N VAL A 436 22.18 -2.12 8.55
CA VAL A 436 20.81 -1.59 8.48
C VAL A 436 19.79 -2.70 8.19
N LEU A 437 20.11 -3.64 7.27
CA LEU A 437 19.23 -4.78 6.99
C LEU A 437 19.05 -5.68 8.21
N ILE A 438 20.10 -5.89 9.01
CA ILE A 438 20.00 -6.67 10.24
C ILE A 438 19.13 -5.94 11.28
N VAL A 439 19.42 -4.67 11.56
CA VAL A 439 18.76 -3.90 12.63
C VAL A 439 17.30 -3.58 12.30
N TRP A 440 16.99 -3.25 11.04
CA TRP A 440 15.65 -2.85 10.61
C TRP A 440 14.85 -3.96 9.92
N GLY A 441 15.49 -5.09 9.58
CA GLY A 441 14.84 -6.24 8.94
C GLY A 441 14.74 -7.44 9.87
N VAL A 442 15.88 -7.99 10.28
CA VAL A 442 15.94 -9.24 11.07
C VAL A 442 15.44 -9.04 12.50
N VAL A 443 15.96 -8.03 13.20
CA VAL A 443 15.62 -7.81 14.62
C VAL A 443 14.12 -7.58 14.84
N PRO A 444 13.43 -6.69 14.10
CA PRO A 444 12.00 -6.51 14.27
C PRO A 444 11.18 -7.76 13.93
N ALA A 445 11.60 -8.54 12.93
CA ALA A 445 10.91 -9.76 12.54
C ALA A 445 10.87 -10.77 13.68
N ILE A 446 12.01 -10.98 14.33
CA ILE A 446 12.12 -11.90 15.48
C ILE A 446 11.36 -11.34 16.69
N LEU A 447 11.55 -10.06 17.03
CA LEU A 447 10.91 -9.47 18.21
C LEU A 447 9.38 -9.46 18.13
N LEU A 448 8.81 -9.32 16.92
CA LEU A 448 7.36 -9.38 16.71
C LEU A 448 6.82 -10.81 16.79
N ALA A 449 7.59 -11.81 16.38
CA ALA A 449 7.15 -13.21 16.40
C ALA A 449 7.28 -13.87 17.77
N VAL A 450 8.34 -13.57 18.53
CA VAL A 450 8.67 -14.19 19.81
C VAL A 450 7.50 -14.27 20.80
N PRO A 451 6.70 -13.22 21.06
CA PRO A 451 5.60 -13.33 22.01
C PRO A 451 4.55 -14.38 21.62
N ILE A 452 4.28 -14.51 20.33
CA ILE A 452 3.31 -15.47 19.79
C ILE A 452 3.87 -16.90 19.85
N GLU A 453 5.13 -17.07 19.47
CA GLU A 453 5.82 -18.36 19.51
C GLU A 453 5.95 -18.90 20.93
N VAL A 454 6.28 -18.05 21.91
CA VAL A 454 6.39 -18.47 23.32
C VAL A 454 5.07 -19.04 23.83
N LEU A 455 3.94 -18.44 23.43
CA LEU A 455 2.61 -18.93 23.79
C LEU A 455 2.28 -20.29 23.15
N ALA A 456 2.79 -20.54 21.94
CA ALA A 456 2.47 -21.75 21.17
C ALA A 456 3.40 -22.92 21.49
N VAL A 457 4.71 -22.70 21.55
CA VAL A 457 5.72 -23.78 21.61
C VAL A 457 6.64 -23.70 22.84
N GLY A 458 6.45 -22.68 23.67
CA GLY A 458 7.24 -22.48 24.89
C GLY A 458 8.59 -21.80 24.65
N TRP A 459 9.20 -21.25 25.70
CA TRP A 459 10.36 -20.35 25.60
C TRP A 459 11.64 -20.99 25.06
N ILE A 460 11.92 -22.29 25.39
CA ILE A 460 13.15 -22.99 24.94
C ILE A 460 13.11 -23.25 23.44
N ALA A 461 11.97 -23.75 22.92
CA ALA A 461 11.78 -24.00 21.50
C ALA A 461 11.80 -22.69 20.72
N THR A 462 11.14 -21.63 21.23
CA THR A 462 11.16 -20.29 20.64
C THR A 462 12.57 -19.72 20.53
N LEU A 463 13.40 -19.84 21.56
CA LEU A 463 14.78 -19.37 21.51
C LEU A 463 15.59 -20.12 20.44
N ALA A 464 15.48 -21.44 20.39
CA ALA A 464 16.16 -22.24 19.37
C ALA A 464 15.68 -21.92 17.96
N HIS A 465 14.37 -21.74 17.77
CA HIS A 465 13.77 -21.34 16.50
C HIS A 465 14.18 -19.92 16.10
N SER A 466 14.19 -18.96 17.02
CA SER A 466 14.64 -17.59 16.75
C SER A 466 16.09 -17.52 16.25
N ILE A 467 16.97 -18.40 16.77
CA ILE A 467 18.36 -18.52 16.28
C ILE A 467 18.36 -19.05 14.85
N LEU A 468 17.61 -20.11 14.56
CA LEU A 468 17.51 -20.70 13.23
C LEU A 468 16.92 -19.70 12.24
N ALA A 469 15.81 -19.04 12.59
CA ALA A 469 15.18 -18.02 11.78
C ALA A 469 16.12 -16.82 11.51
N ALA A 470 16.89 -16.39 12.51
CA ALA A 470 17.92 -15.37 12.32
C ALA A 470 18.95 -15.78 11.27
N VAL A 471 19.46 -17.01 11.33
CA VAL A 471 20.45 -17.53 10.36
C VAL A 471 19.84 -17.59 8.95
N LEU A 472 18.60 -18.05 8.81
CA LEU A 472 17.89 -18.10 7.52
C LEU A 472 17.68 -16.69 6.92
N LEU A 473 17.32 -15.71 7.76
CA LEU A 473 17.17 -14.32 7.32
C LEU A 473 18.53 -13.68 6.98
N LEU A 474 19.61 -14.04 7.68
CA LEU A 474 20.97 -13.62 7.32
C LEU A 474 21.40 -14.23 5.98
N LEU A 475 21.08 -15.48 5.70
CA LEU A 475 21.30 -16.11 4.39
C LEU A 475 20.50 -15.40 3.29
N LEU A 476 19.26 -14.97 3.57
CA LEU A 476 18.49 -14.16 2.64
C LEU A 476 19.17 -12.80 2.35
N ILE A 477 19.74 -12.15 3.37
CA ILE A 477 20.54 -10.93 3.20
C ILE A 477 21.74 -11.18 2.29
N GLU A 478 22.48 -12.28 2.51
CA GLU A 478 23.61 -12.65 1.65
C GLU A 478 23.18 -12.84 0.18
N ALA A 479 22.09 -13.57 -0.05
CA ALA A 479 21.53 -13.76 -1.39
C ALA A 479 21.12 -12.43 -2.05
N ARG A 480 20.60 -11.47 -1.28
CA ARG A 480 20.20 -10.14 -1.79
C ARG A 480 21.37 -9.20 -2.02
N LEU A 481 22.45 -9.33 -1.26
CA LEU A 481 23.64 -8.46 -1.35
C LEU A 481 24.75 -9.03 -2.25
N ARG A 482 24.60 -10.21 -2.83
CA ARG A 482 25.64 -10.88 -3.62
C ARG A 482 26.22 -9.97 -4.73
N ASP A 483 25.33 -9.32 -5.50
CA ASP A 483 25.73 -8.45 -6.62
C ASP A 483 25.60 -6.96 -6.25
N TRP A 484 25.68 -6.63 -4.95
CA TRP A 484 25.45 -5.28 -4.47
C TRP A 484 26.77 -4.50 -4.36
N HIS A 485 26.99 -3.55 -5.28
CA HIS A 485 28.22 -2.77 -5.37
C HIS A 485 27.97 -1.25 -5.27
N LYS A 486 26.94 -0.84 -4.50
CA LYS A 486 26.62 0.57 -4.31
C LYS A 486 26.25 0.90 -2.87
N ILE A 487 26.49 2.14 -2.48
CA ILE A 487 25.95 2.66 -1.23
C ILE A 487 24.46 2.97 -1.41
N PRO A 488 23.58 2.60 -0.47
CA PRO A 488 22.15 2.92 -0.55
C PRO A 488 21.92 4.43 -0.81
N PHE A 489 20.94 4.75 -1.66
CA PHE A 489 20.49 6.11 -2.04
C PHE A 489 21.44 6.93 -2.90
N THR A 490 22.62 6.45 -3.24
CA THR A 490 23.61 7.17 -4.05
C THR A 490 23.43 6.99 -5.56
N CYS A 491 22.70 5.96 -5.97
CA CYS A 491 22.35 5.68 -7.36
C CYS A 491 20.87 5.32 -7.49
N SER A 492 20.21 5.85 -8.51
CA SER A 492 18.92 5.39 -8.95
C SER A 492 19.08 4.21 -9.91
N TYR A 493 18.41 3.09 -9.63
CA TYR A 493 18.17 2.09 -10.68
C TYR A 493 16.92 2.50 -11.43
N LEU A 494 17.05 2.76 -12.70
CA LEU A 494 15.88 2.94 -13.58
C LEU A 494 14.99 1.69 -13.50
N PRO A 495 13.70 1.81 -13.11
CA PRO A 495 12.79 0.67 -12.93
C PRO A 495 12.40 0.06 -14.27
N GLY A 496 13.20 -0.21 -15.18
CA GLY A 496 12.87 -0.77 -16.50
C GLY A 496 13.79 -1.92 -16.95
N ARG A 497 14.87 -2.20 -16.21
CA ARG A 497 15.85 -3.22 -16.62
C ARG A 497 15.67 -4.59 -15.94
N ARG A 498 14.86 -4.72 -14.87
CA ARG A 498 14.52 -6.03 -14.29
C ARG A 498 13.19 -6.51 -14.85
N ASN A 499 13.16 -7.75 -15.30
CA ASN A 499 11.92 -8.39 -15.73
C ASN A 499 11.01 -8.57 -14.51
N ILE A 500 9.87 -7.87 -14.48
CA ILE A 500 8.92 -7.89 -13.37
C ILE A 500 8.43 -9.32 -13.08
N TRP A 501 8.32 -10.17 -14.11
CA TRP A 501 7.92 -11.56 -13.97
C TRP A 501 8.94 -12.38 -13.18
N GLN A 502 10.24 -12.12 -13.34
CA GLN A 502 11.29 -12.78 -12.56
C GLN A 502 11.22 -12.39 -11.08
N ILE A 503 10.88 -11.13 -10.80
CA ILE A 503 10.70 -10.67 -9.42
C ILE A 503 9.47 -11.35 -8.80
N ILE A 504 8.33 -11.34 -9.49
CA ILE A 504 7.09 -11.97 -9.03
C ILE A 504 7.30 -13.47 -8.82
N SER A 505 7.92 -14.19 -9.79
CA SER A 505 8.15 -15.63 -9.64
C SER A 505 9.09 -15.97 -8.48
N LEU A 506 10.11 -15.13 -8.22
CA LEU A 506 11.00 -15.32 -7.07
C LEU A 506 10.24 -15.15 -5.73
N TYR A 507 9.36 -14.16 -5.63
CA TYR A 507 8.55 -13.97 -4.43
C TYR A 507 7.51 -15.08 -4.27
N LEU A 508 6.87 -15.52 -5.35
CA LEU A 508 5.96 -16.65 -5.31
C LEU A 508 6.69 -17.91 -4.84
N LEU A 509 7.88 -18.18 -5.35
CA LEU A 509 8.70 -19.30 -4.91
C LEU A 509 9.05 -19.19 -3.41
N LEU A 510 9.47 -18.02 -2.96
CA LEU A 510 9.85 -17.80 -1.56
C LEU A 510 8.67 -18.02 -0.61
N PHE A 511 7.52 -17.39 -0.87
CA PHE A 511 6.38 -17.39 0.04
C PHE A 511 5.47 -18.61 -0.11
N ALA A 512 5.33 -19.17 -1.33
CA ALA A 512 4.43 -20.30 -1.58
C ALA A 512 5.13 -21.66 -1.45
N VAL A 513 6.46 -21.71 -1.51
CA VAL A 513 7.20 -22.98 -1.50
C VAL A 513 8.27 -22.99 -0.39
N VAL A 514 9.23 -22.07 -0.44
CA VAL A 514 10.43 -22.16 0.41
C VAL A 514 10.07 -22.01 1.90
N ILE A 515 9.33 -20.97 2.28
CA ILE A 515 8.93 -20.75 3.67
C ILE A 515 8.05 -21.90 4.18
N PRO A 516 6.95 -22.30 3.50
CA PRO A 516 6.12 -23.43 3.95
C PRO A 516 6.89 -24.73 4.08
N VAL A 517 7.78 -25.06 3.16
CA VAL A 517 8.59 -26.28 3.24
C VAL A 517 9.52 -26.25 4.46
N ILE A 518 10.19 -25.12 4.70
CA ILE A 518 11.07 -24.97 5.88
C ILE A 518 10.25 -25.15 7.16
N THR A 519 9.15 -24.42 7.30
CA THR A 519 8.33 -24.44 8.53
C THR A 519 7.61 -25.76 8.74
N PHE A 520 7.25 -26.48 7.69
CA PHE A 520 6.75 -27.85 7.76
C PHE A 520 7.77 -28.78 8.42
N PHE A 521 9.03 -28.76 7.95
CA PHE A 521 10.09 -29.58 8.56
C PHE A 521 10.39 -29.14 10.00
N GLU A 522 10.41 -27.85 10.29
CA GLU A 522 10.59 -27.32 11.64
C GLU A 522 9.49 -27.79 12.60
N ALA A 523 8.23 -27.79 12.17
CA ALA A 523 7.10 -28.23 12.97
C ALA A 523 7.16 -29.77 13.26
N GLN A 524 7.59 -30.57 12.28
CA GLN A 524 7.76 -32.03 12.48
C GLN A 524 8.91 -32.36 13.42
N PHE A 525 9.96 -31.57 13.43
CA PHE A 525 11.16 -31.80 14.23
C PHE A 525 11.35 -30.73 15.31
N LEU A 526 10.27 -30.31 15.96
CA LEU A 526 10.24 -29.24 16.96
C LEU A 526 10.93 -29.64 18.29
N ARG A 527 12.21 -29.99 18.19
CA ARG A 527 13.07 -30.25 19.35
C ARG A 527 14.22 -29.23 19.32
N TRP A 528 14.43 -28.50 20.41
CA TRP A 528 15.41 -27.44 20.50
C TRP A 528 16.81 -27.81 20.00
N PHE A 529 17.27 -29.05 20.31
CA PHE A 529 18.58 -29.53 19.87
C PHE A 529 18.65 -29.86 18.37
N VAL A 530 17.52 -30.25 17.75
CA VAL A 530 17.44 -30.45 16.28
C VAL A 530 17.49 -29.12 15.56
N LEU A 531 16.74 -28.11 16.03
CA LEU A 531 16.73 -26.77 15.47
C LEU A 531 18.12 -26.13 15.58
N LEU A 532 18.78 -26.22 16.72
CA LEU A 532 20.15 -25.74 16.89
C LEU A 532 21.14 -26.55 16.04
N GLY A 533 20.97 -27.89 15.95
CA GLY A 533 21.75 -28.74 15.07
C GLY A 533 21.66 -28.31 13.59
N ALA A 534 20.46 -27.96 13.11
CA ALA A 534 20.24 -27.43 11.77
C ALA A 534 20.85 -26.04 11.59
N ALA A 535 20.86 -25.22 12.63
CA ALA A 535 21.44 -23.87 12.56
C ALA A 535 22.97 -23.89 12.37
N VAL A 536 23.68 -24.93 12.83
CA VAL A 536 25.14 -25.01 12.69
C VAL A 536 25.63 -25.07 11.25
N PRO A 537 25.20 -26.01 10.37
CA PRO A 537 25.63 -26.04 8.98
C PRO A 537 25.18 -24.79 8.20
N LEU A 538 24.00 -24.25 8.49
CA LEU A 538 23.53 -23.00 7.87
C LEU A 538 24.37 -21.78 8.30
N THR A 539 24.83 -21.75 9.55
CA THR A 539 25.76 -20.71 10.03
C THR A 539 27.11 -20.82 9.33
N ILE A 540 27.63 -22.04 9.14
CA ILE A 540 28.86 -22.27 8.37
C ILE A 540 28.68 -21.77 6.93
N LEU A 541 27.57 -22.13 6.28
CA LEU A 541 27.23 -21.66 4.93
C LEU A 541 27.17 -20.12 4.89
N TYR A 542 26.51 -19.49 5.86
CA TYR A 542 26.45 -18.03 5.97
C TYR A 542 27.84 -17.40 6.07
N VAL A 543 28.71 -17.95 6.93
CA VAL A 543 30.08 -17.44 7.11
C VAL A 543 30.89 -17.56 5.82
N VAL A 544 30.78 -18.69 5.11
CA VAL A 544 31.45 -18.90 3.81
C VAL A 544 30.95 -17.88 2.78
N LEU A 545 29.64 -17.80 2.54
CA LEU A 545 29.06 -16.88 1.56
C LEU A 545 29.40 -15.42 1.89
N ARG A 546 29.33 -15.04 3.16
CA ARG A 546 29.71 -13.72 3.64
C ARG A 546 31.18 -13.41 3.39
N SER A 547 32.08 -14.38 3.62
CA SER A 547 33.51 -14.19 3.38
C SER A 547 33.82 -14.01 1.90
N GLU A 548 33.17 -14.75 1.02
CA GLU A 548 33.29 -14.59 -0.44
C GLU A 548 32.80 -13.24 -0.92
N ARG A 549 31.61 -12.82 -0.48
CA ARG A 549 31.06 -11.49 -0.78
C ARG A 549 32.01 -10.37 -0.31
N LYS A 550 32.55 -10.47 0.89
CA LYS A 550 33.48 -9.49 1.42
C LYS A 550 34.79 -9.43 0.64
N ARG A 551 35.24 -10.54 0.09
CA ARG A 551 36.37 -10.56 -0.88
C ARG A 551 36.02 -9.82 -2.16
N GLN A 552 34.85 -10.07 -2.74
CA GLN A 552 34.41 -9.34 -3.93
C GLN A 552 34.32 -7.83 -3.71
N TRP A 553 33.85 -7.39 -2.55
CA TRP A 553 33.76 -5.97 -2.20
C TRP A 553 35.11 -5.24 -2.08
N THR A 554 36.21 -5.96 -1.93
CA THR A 554 37.54 -5.35 -1.98
C THR A 554 38.03 -5.09 -3.39
N VAL A 555 37.55 -5.85 -4.36
CA VAL A 555 38.03 -5.82 -5.76
C VAL A 555 37.18 -4.93 -6.65
N VAL A 556 35.83 -5.07 -6.56
CA VAL A 556 34.90 -4.37 -7.46
C VAL A 556 34.69 -2.91 -7.00
N PRO A 557 34.82 -1.91 -7.91
CA PRO A 557 34.59 -0.51 -7.56
C PRO A 557 33.12 -0.24 -7.23
N LEU A 558 32.88 0.78 -6.39
CA LEU A 558 31.53 1.24 -6.08
C LEU A 558 30.91 1.94 -7.29
N LEU A 559 29.62 1.69 -7.48
CA LEU A 559 28.84 2.37 -8.52
C LEU A 559 28.29 3.68 -7.95
N PHE A 560 28.54 4.78 -8.67
CA PHE A 560 28.01 6.11 -8.39
C PHE A 560 27.31 6.65 -9.62
N GLU A 561 26.18 7.31 -9.41
CA GLU A 561 25.46 8.04 -10.47
C GLU A 561 25.98 9.48 -10.51
N GLU A 562 26.26 10.00 -11.70
CA GLU A 562 26.62 11.39 -11.89
C GLU A 562 25.36 12.27 -11.88
N SER A 563 25.42 13.43 -11.23
CA SER A 563 24.32 14.39 -11.30
C SER A 563 24.21 14.95 -12.72
N GLU A 564 23.00 15.04 -13.27
CA GLU A 564 22.77 15.61 -14.62
C GLU A 564 23.32 17.03 -14.81
N GLU A 565 23.53 17.79 -13.72
CA GLU A 565 24.17 19.11 -13.75
C GLU A 565 25.63 19.06 -14.21
N SER A 566 26.33 17.94 -14.05
CA SER A 566 27.71 17.78 -14.56
C SER A 566 27.77 17.54 -16.07
N ALA A 567 26.67 17.09 -16.68
CA ALA A 567 26.58 16.90 -18.12
C ALA A 567 26.36 18.22 -18.89
N LEU A 568 25.82 19.25 -18.25
CA LEU A 568 25.60 20.57 -18.84
C LEU A 568 26.85 21.49 -18.80
N GLY A 569 27.90 21.11 -18.05
CA GLY A 569 29.15 21.88 -17.97
C GLY A 569 30.07 21.78 -19.19
N GLY A 570 29.68 21.06 -20.22
CA GLY A 570 30.47 20.81 -21.42
C GLY A 570 30.09 21.65 -22.63
N ILE A 571 29.53 22.85 -22.49
CA ILE A 571 29.44 23.77 -23.64
C ILE A 571 30.87 24.21 -23.98
N LYS A 572 31.53 23.51 -24.91
CA LYS A 572 32.72 23.97 -25.56
C LYS A 572 32.41 25.23 -26.36
N LEU A 573 32.72 26.39 -25.81
CA LEU A 573 32.82 27.61 -26.58
C LEU A 573 34.01 27.44 -27.54
N ASN A 574 33.74 26.99 -28.76
CA ASN A 574 34.72 27.11 -29.85
C ASN A 574 34.78 28.58 -30.22
N TYR A 575 35.88 29.22 -29.86
CA TYR A 575 36.30 30.53 -30.40
C TYR A 575 36.85 30.31 -31.80
#